data_cd4dff535a22ab300e8e4866caa96e96
#
_entry.id   cd4dff535a22ab300e8e4866caa96e96
#
_cell.length_a   1.000
_cell.length_b   1.000
_cell.length_c   1.000
_cell.angle_alpha   90.00
_cell.angle_beta   90.00
_cell.angle_gamma   90.00
#
_symmetry.space_group_name_H-M   'P 1'
#
loop_
_entity.id
_entity.type
_entity.pdbx_description
1 polymer ?
#
loop_
_entity_poly.entity_id
_entity_poly.type
_entity_poly.pdbx_seq_one_letter_code
_entity_poly.pdbx_strand_id
1 'polypeptide(L)'
;MKYIKIFLAVSITFFVILVYLVIPNKIVVSNNKFVQQPGNLVPNAFMSIQYWDKWMPHDSIDDHTFILRKGRLEVNESFLSAIKCFYTLNEMSGPVTYSAIDAGDSTMLRYEANIDNKVISPMKRINNYFDSKKMKIQLDSTLIAATVFYSKRENIKIDTAQ
;
A
#
# COMPACT_ATOMS: atom_id res chain seq x y z
N MET A 1 -4.00 -30.81 -39.27
CA MET A 1 -4.67 -30.56 -37.98
C MET A 1 -3.88 -31.06 -36.75
N LYS A 2 -3.23 -32.22 -36.79
CA LYS A 2 -2.48 -32.79 -35.62
C LYS A 2 -1.32 -31.88 -35.16
N TYR A 3 -0.51 -31.36 -36.09
CA TYR A 3 0.64 -30.49 -35.77
C TYR A 3 0.23 -29.13 -35.18
N ILE A 4 -0.90 -28.55 -35.61
CA ILE A 4 -1.42 -27.30 -35.05
C ILE A 4 -1.80 -27.49 -33.56
N LYS A 5 -2.42 -28.62 -33.23
CA LYS A 5 -2.80 -28.93 -31.83
C LYS A 5 -1.55 -29.09 -30.94
N ILE A 6 -0.52 -29.76 -31.46
CA ILE A 6 0.75 -29.97 -30.74
C ILE A 6 1.46 -28.60 -30.53
N PHE A 7 1.56 -27.79 -31.57
CA PHE A 7 2.14 -26.46 -31.48
C PHE A 7 1.41 -25.56 -30.48
N LEU A 8 0.07 -25.57 -30.49
CA LEU A 8 -0.73 -24.81 -29.54
C LEU A 8 -0.50 -25.27 -28.09
N ALA A 9 -0.48 -26.58 -27.86
CA ALA A 9 -0.22 -27.15 -26.54
C ALA A 9 1.15 -26.74 -25.99
N VAL A 10 2.21 -26.85 -26.83
CA VAL A 10 3.58 -26.43 -26.46
C VAL A 10 3.63 -24.93 -26.16
N SER A 11 2.97 -24.09 -26.97
CA SER A 11 2.94 -22.65 -26.74
C SER A 11 2.24 -22.27 -25.44
N ILE A 12 1.12 -22.90 -25.10
CA ILE A 12 0.40 -22.69 -23.84
C ILE A 12 1.27 -23.12 -22.66
N THR A 13 1.89 -24.30 -22.74
CA THR A 13 2.77 -24.79 -21.67
C THR A 13 3.95 -23.85 -21.45
N PHE A 14 4.59 -23.39 -22.51
CA PHE A 14 5.68 -22.42 -22.43
C PHE A 14 5.23 -21.10 -21.80
N PHE A 15 4.06 -20.58 -22.21
CA PHE A 15 3.49 -19.37 -21.62
C PHE A 15 3.25 -19.52 -20.09
N VAL A 16 2.68 -20.64 -19.68
CA VAL A 16 2.44 -20.93 -18.26
C VAL A 16 3.76 -20.93 -17.49
N ILE A 17 4.77 -21.65 -17.98
CA ILE A 17 6.11 -21.70 -17.35
C ILE A 17 6.70 -20.28 -17.22
N LEU A 18 6.59 -19.48 -18.29
CA LEU A 18 7.13 -18.12 -18.31
C LEU A 18 6.45 -17.22 -17.27
N VAL A 19 5.13 -17.33 -17.10
CA VAL A 19 4.40 -16.58 -16.05
C VAL A 19 4.94 -16.90 -14.66
N TYR A 20 5.23 -18.17 -14.35
CA TYR A 20 5.74 -18.56 -13.04
C TYR A 20 7.21 -18.22 -12.82
N LEU A 21 8.00 -18.09 -13.88
CA LEU A 21 9.39 -17.66 -13.81
C LEU A 21 9.53 -16.14 -13.64
N VAL A 22 8.66 -15.36 -14.34
CA VAL A 22 8.78 -13.90 -14.39
C VAL A 22 8.05 -13.22 -13.24
N ILE A 23 6.86 -13.71 -12.88
CA ILE A 23 6.04 -13.07 -11.84
C ILE A 23 6.36 -13.70 -10.48
N PRO A 24 6.83 -12.93 -9.49
CA PRO A 24 7.25 -13.46 -8.21
C PRO A 24 6.07 -14.00 -7.38
N ASN A 25 6.38 -14.95 -6.48
CA ASN A 25 5.42 -15.51 -5.52
C ASN A 25 5.02 -14.51 -4.43
N LYS A 26 5.90 -13.56 -4.13
CA LYS A 26 5.67 -12.49 -3.16
C LYS A 26 5.98 -11.16 -3.82
N ILE A 27 5.01 -10.24 -3.79
CA ILE A 27 5.16 -8.90 -4.32
C ILE A 27 5.26 -7.94 -3.14
N VAL A 28 6.39 -7.25 -3.04
CA VAL A 28 6.60 -6.20 -2.03
C VAL A 28 6.48 -4.85 -2.70
N VAL A 29 5.62 -4.02 -2.15
CA VAL A 29 5.39 -2.65 -2.62
C VAL A 29 5.70 -1.72 -1.46
N SER A 30 6.65 -0.81 -1.65
CA SER A 30 7.02 0.16 -0.61
C SER A 30 7.40 1.50 -1.21
N ASN A 31 7.27 2.55 -0.42
CA ASN A 31 7.78 3.88 -0.72
C ASN A 31 8.01 4.64 0.59
N ASN A 32 8.83 5.69 0.52
CA ASN A 32 9.07 6.61 1.62
C ASN A 32 9.06 8.06 1.13
N LYS A 33 8.76 8.98 2.04
CA LYS A 33 8.80 10.42 1.83
C LYS A 33 9.31 11.10 3.11
N PHE A 34 9.97 12.24 2.93
CA PHE A 34 10.47 13.03 4.04
C PHE A 34 9.61 14.26 4.24
N VAL A 35 9.31 14.55 5.51
CA VAL A 35 8.68 15.79 5.97
C VAL A 35 9.73 16.59 6.70
N GLN A 36 9.96 17.82 6.29
CA GLN A 36 10.93 18.74 6.90
C GLN A 36 10.39 19.33 8.22
N GLN A 37 10.17 18.46 9.20
CA GLN A 37 9.71 18.81 10.54
C GLN A 37 10.49 17.95 11.54
N PRO A 38 11.25 18.60 12.43
CA PRO A 38 12.03 17.89 13.44
C PRO A 38 11.17 17.39 14.60
N GLY A 39 11.66 16.35 15.27
CA GLY A 39 11.11 15.82 16.51
C GLY A 39 9.94 14.85 16.31
N ASN A 40 9.33 14.48 17.43
CA ASN A 40 8.32 13.41 17.49
C ASN A 40 6.89 13.84 17.16
N LEU A 41 6.65 15.12 16.79
CA LEU A 41 5.30 15.62 16.54
C LEU A 41 4.65 14.95 15.32
N VAL A 42 5.38 14.86 14.19
CA VAL A 42 4.88 14.21 12.97
C VAL A 42 4.69 12.70 13.17
N PRO A 43 5.66 11.95 13.74
CA PRO A 43 5.46 10.54 14.05
C PRO A 43 4.22 10.30 14.90
N ASN A 44 4.04 11.03 16.00
CA ASN A 44 2.89 10.87 16.89
C ASN A 44 1.56 11.16 16.18
N ALA A 45 1.46 12.27 15.44
CA ALA A 45 0.26 12.64 14.70
C ALA A 45 -0.03 11.65 13.56
N PHE A 46 0.98 11.18 12.84
CA PHE A 46 0.83 10.19 11.77
C PHE A 46 0.37 8.83 12.30
N MET A 47 0.81 8.42 13.49
CA MET A 47 0.41 7.18 14.14
C MET A 47 -0.97 7.26 14.81
N SER A 48 -1.59 8.42 14.88
CA SER A 48 -2.93 8.61 15.43
C SER A 48 -3.98 8.50 14.33
N ILE A 49 -4.73 7.39 14.30
CA ILE A 49 -5.71 7.05 13.25
C ILE A 49 -6.80 8.12 13.15
N GLN A 50 -7.17 8.75 14.27
CA GLN A 50 -8.20 9.80 14.33
C GLN A 50 -7.92 11.03 13.45
N TYR A 51 -6.68 11.19 12.97
CA TYR A 51 -6.30 12.27 12.05
C TYR A 51 -6.17 11.84 10.60
N TRP A 52 -6.34 10.55 10.31
CA TRP A 52 -6.18 10.04 8.96
C TRP A 52 -7.28 10.54 8.02
N ASP A 53 -8.48 10.81 8.54
CA ASP A 53 -9.57 11.44 7.79
C ASP A 53 -9.22 12.82 7.23
N LYS A 54 -8.30 13.55 7.89
CA LYS A 54 -7.92 14.92 7.49
C LYS A 54 -6.97 14.97 6.29
N TRP A 55 -6.20 13.92 6.08
CA TRP A 55 -5.17 13.92 5.03
C TRP A 55 -5.27 12.76 4.05
N MET A 56 -5.86 11.65 4.44
CA MET A 56 -5.96 10.49 3.55
C MET A 56 -6.99 10.73 2.45
N PRO A 57 -6.63 10.63 1.16
CA PRO A 57 -7.61 10.74 0.08
C PRO A 57 -8.53 9.53 0.08
N HIS A 58 -9.77 9.71 0.47
CA HIS A 58 -10.79 8.68 0.58
C HIS A 58 -12.14 9.20 0.04
N ASP A 59 -12.98 8.27 -0.42
CA ASP A 59 -14.34 8.58 -0.88
C ASP A 59 -15.32 8.49 0.29
N SER A 60 -15.10 7.58 1.24
CA SER A 60 -15.87 7.42 2.47
C SER A 60 -15.07 6.73 3.57
N ILE A 61 -15.52 6.92 4.82
CA ILE A 61 -14.98 6.26 6.01
C ILE A 61 -16.10 5.45 6.65
N ASP A 62 -15.81 4.22 7.05
CA ASP A 62 -16.70 3.35 7.80
C ASP A 62 -15.86 2.55 8.81
N ASP A 63 -16.15 2.63 10.12
CA ASP A 63 -15.57 1.88 11.24
C ASP A 63 -14.07 1.52 11.09
N HIS A 64 -13.18 2.51 10.94
CA HIS A 64 -11.75 2.34 10.69
C HIS A 64 -11.41 1.82 9.27
N THR A 65 -12.36 1.89 8.35
CA THR A 65 -12.20 1.51 6.96
C THR A 65 -12.24 2.74 6.06
N PHE A 66 -11.19 2.92 5.28
CA PHE A 66 -11.11 3.99 4.29
C PHE A 66 -11.41 3.41 2.91
N ILE A 67 -12.52 3.84 2.31
CA ILE A 67 -12.85 3.52 0.92
C ILE A 67 -12.07 4.48 0.05
N LEU A 68 -11.05 3.97 -0.60
CA LEU A 68 -10.17 4.73 -1.48
C LEU A 68 -10.70 4.66 -2.91
N ARG A 69 -10.30 5.61 -3.76
CA ARG A 69 -10.66 5.60 -5.19
C ARG A 69 -10.35 4.26 -5.88
N LYS A 70 -9.32 3.55 -5.42
CA LYS A 70 -8.98 2.20 -5.87
C LYS A 70 -8.72 1.35 -4.65
N GLY A 71 -9.73 0.54 -4.27
CA GLY A 71 -9.62 -0.40 -3.18
C GLY A 71 -10.06 0.14 -1.83
N ARG A 72 -9.90 -0.69 -0.82
CA ARG A 72 -10.32 -0.49 0.55
C ARG A 72 -9.14 -0.72 1.48
N LEU A 73 -8.95 0.17 2.43
CA LEU A 73 -7.93 0.10 3.47
C LEU A 73 -8.61 -0.04 4.83
N GLU A 74 -8.40 -1.16 5.49
CA GLU A 74 -8.89 -1.44 6.84
C GLU A 74 -7.76 -1.32 7.84
N VAL A 75 -7.95 -0.56 8.90
CA VAL A 75 -6.97 -0.44 9.98
C VAL A 75 -7.21 -1.54 11.00
N ASN A 76 -6.23 -2.42 11.17
CA ASN A 76 -6.34 -3.57 12.07
C ASN A 76 -5.72 -3.31 13.44
N GLU A 77 -4.51 -2.74 13.46
CA GLU A 77 -3.73 -2.57 14.68
C GLU A 77 -2.92 -1.28 14.60
N SER A 78 -2.89 -0.54 15.71
CA SER A 78 -2.05 0.65 15.85
C SER A 78 -1.04 0.43 16.98
N PHE A 79 0.24 0.61 16.67
CA PHE A 79 1.36 0.57 17.59
C PHE A 79 2.04 1.94 17.65
N LEU A 80 2.90 2.16 18.64
CA LEU A 80 3.64 3.43 18.78
C LEU A 80 4.51 3.79 17.57
N SER A 81 4.95 2.79 16.80
CA SER A 81 5.90 2.98 15.67
C SER A 81 5.36 2.54 14.31
N ALA A 82 4.18 1.91 14.28
CA ALA A 82 3.60 1.39 13.04
C ALA A 82 2.10 1.18 13.14
N ILE A 83 1.39 1.43 12.05
CA ILE A 83 -0.03 1.09 11.89
C ILE A 83 -0.13 -0.03 10.86
N LYS A 84 -0.72 -1.15 11.27
CA LYS A 84 -1.01 -2.26 10.39
C LYS A 84 -2.40 -2.15 9.82
N CYS A 85 -2.47 -2.15 8.51
CA CYS A 85 -3.70 -2.11 7.74
C CYS A 85 -3.79 -3.34 6.86
N PHE A 86 -4.97 -3.58 6.34
CA PHE A 86 -5.21 -4.56 5.31
C PHE A 86 -5.79 -3.86 4.08
N TYR A 87 -5.14 -4.01 2.94
CA TYR A 87 -5.59 -3.41 1.70
C TYR A 87 -6.23 -4.45 0.80
N THR A 88 -7.37 -4.12 0.23
CA THR A 88 -8.11 -4.98 -0.70
C THR A 88 -8.40 -4.22 -1.99
N LEU A 89 -8.08 -4.83 -3.13
CA LEU A 89 -8.39 -4.36 -4.47
C LEU A 89 -8.80 -5.54 -5.35
N ASN A 90 -10.05 -5.57 -5.78
CA ASN A 90 -10.63 -6.71 -6.51
C ASN A 90 -10.48 -8.02 -5.69
N GLU A 91 -9.83 -9.02 -6.26
CA GLU A 91 -9.53 -10.29 -5.58
C GLU A 91 -8.15 -10.31 -4.89
N MET A 92 -7.37 -9.24 -5.07
CA MET A 92 -6.06 -9.10 -4.42
C MET A 92 -6.22 -8.44 -3.07
N SER A 93 -5.57 -9.00 -2.06
CA SER A 93 -5.51 -8.40 -0.74
C SER A 93 -4.15 -8.67 -0.09
N GLY A 94 -3.79 -7.82 0.87
CA GLY A 94 -2.54 -8.00 1.60
C GLY A 94 -2.33 -6.98 2.70
N PRO A 95 -1.47 -7.32 3.68
CA PRO A 95 -1.11 -6.41 4.75
C PRO A 95 -0.30 -5.22 4.23
N VAL A 96 -0.61 -4.06 4.78
CA VAL A 96 0.12 -2.80 4.57
C VAL A 96 0.51 -2.26 5.93
N THR A 97 1.77 -1.91 6.09
CA THR A 97 2.27 -1.27 7.30
C THR A 97 2.68 0.16 6.99
N TYR A 98 2.10 1.11 7.70
CA TYR A 98 2.55 2.50 7.71
C TYR A 98 3.45 2.73 8.91
N SER A 99 4.53 3.48 8.72
CA SER A 99 5.47 3.85 9.79
C SER A 99 5.99 5.27 9.60
N ALA A 100 6.30 5.92 10.72
CA ALA A 100 6.96 7.21 10.74
C ALA A 100 8.20 7.12 11.62
N ILE A 101 9.33 7.55 11.11
CA ILE A 101 10.63 7.44 11.76
C ILE A 101 11.24 8.83 11.86
N ASP A 102 11.59 9.23 13.06
CA ASP A 102 12.36 10.46 13.30
C ASP A 102 13.76 10.29 12.69
N ALA A 103 14.16 11.20 11.85
CA ALA A 103 15.46 11.26 11.20
C ALA A 103 16.25 12.53 11.61
N GLY A 104 15.99 13.07 12.80
CA GLY A 104 16.61 14.27 13.35
C GLY A 104 15.93 15.54 12.86
N ASP A 105 16.42 16.13 11.77
CA ASP A 105 15.86 17.37 11.20
C ASP A 105 14.60 17.15 10.35
N SER A 106 14.22 15.90 10.15
CA SER A 106 13.08 15.51 9.34
C SER A 106 12.42 14.22 9.85
N THR A 107 11.21 13.95 9.40
CA THR A 107 10.51 12.69 9.65
C THR A 107 10.36 11.92 8.35
N MET A 108 10.76 10.65 8.34
CA MET A 108 10.53 9.75 7.23
C MET A 108 9.20 9.03 7.41
N LEU A 109 8.24 9.31 6.53
CA LEU A 109 7.00 8.56 6.40
C LEU A 109 7.21 7.43 5.40
N ARG A 110 6.77 6.22 5.75
CA ARG A 110 6.94 5.03 4.92
C ARG A 110 5.68 4.18 4.93
N TYR A 111 5.40 3.52 3.83
CA TYR A 111 4.55 2.33 3.82
C TYR A 111 5.29 1.13 3.22
N GLU A 112 4.88 -0.05 3.63
CA GLU A 112 5.29 -1.33 3.06
C GLU A 112 4.09 -2.26 2.97
N ALA A 113 3.83 -2.79 1.77
CA ALA A 113 2.76 -3.74 1.50
C ALA A 113 3.36 -5.06 1.01
N ASN A 114 2.86 -6.16 1.56
CA ASN A 114 3.28 -7.50 1.24
C ASN A 114 2.10 -8.30 0.68
N ILE A 115 2.18 -8.68 -0.60
CA ILE A 115 1.13 -9.40 -1.30
C ILE A 115 1.61 -10.84 -1.54
N ASP A 116 0.87 -11.80 -1.02
CA ASP A 116 1.10 -13.20 -1.36
C ASP A 116 0.49 -13.49 -2.74
N ASN A 117 1.35 -13.89 -3.67
CA ASN A 117 0.98 -14.20 -5.05
C ASN A 117 1.21 -15.69 -5.38
N LYS A 118 1.22 -16.55 -4.36
CA LYS A 118 1.30 -18.02 -4.51
C LYS A 118 -0.03 -18.58 -4.96
N VAL A 119 -0.46 -18.22 -6.18
CA VAL A 119 -1.71 -18.72 -6.75
C VAL A 119 -1.43 -19.72 -7.87
N ILE A 120 -2.27 -20.75 -7.96
CA ILE A 120 -2.13 -21.82 -8.97
C ILE A 120 -2.54 -21.35 -10.35
N SER A 121 -3.51 -20.42 -10.46
CA SER A 121 -3.97 -19.91 -11.75
C SER A 121 -2.98 -18.90 -12.34
N PRO A 122 -2.42 -19.12 -13.54
CA PRO A 122 -1.54 -18.16 -14.21
C PRO A 122 -2.20 -16.81 -14.44
N MET A 123 -3.47 -16.80 -14.83
CA MET A 123 -4.24 -15.57 -15.07
C MET A 123 -4.43 -14.76 -13.77
N LYS A 124 -4.79 -15.43 -12.66
CA LYS A 124 -4.90 -14.77 -11.36
C LYS A 124 -3.56 -14.19 -10.91
N ARG A 125 -2.47 -14.91 -11.17
CA ARG A 125 -1.11 -14.45 -10.87
C ARG A 125 -0.75 -13.17 -11.64
N ILE A 126 -1.10 -13.11 -12.93
CA ILE A 126 -0.94 -11.93 -13.78
C ILE A 126 -1.80 -10.77 -13.28
N ASN A 127 -3.07 -11.03 -12.97
CA ASN A 127 -3.99 -10.00 -12.48
C ASN A 127 -3.49 -9.41 -11.16
N ASN A 128 -3.08 -10.24 -10.20
CA ASN A 128 -2.50 -9.76 -8.94
C ASN A 128 -1.26 -8.89 -9.16
N TYR A 129 -0.41 -9.22 -10.14
CA TYR A 129 0.75 -8.40 -10.48
C TYR A 129 0.36 -7.02 -11.02
N PHE A 130 -0.66 -6.93 -11.89
CA PHE A 130 -1.14 -5.64 -12.37
C PHE A 130 -1.90 -4.86 -11.29
N ASP A 131 -2.69 -5.53 -10.46
CA ASP A 131 -3.40 -4.89 -9.36
C ASP A 131 -2.43 -4.39 -8.27
N SER A 132 -1.30 -5.07 -8.06
CA SER A 132 -0.24 -4.55 -7.17
C SER A 132 0.36 -3.23 -7.64
N LYS A 133 0.45 -3.00 -8.95
CA LYS A 133 0.88 -1.71 -9.51
C LYS A 133 -0.17 -0.61 -9.27
N LYS A 134 -1.45 -0.93 -9.41
CA LYS A 134 -2.54 0.01 -9.10
C LYS A 134 -2.57 0.33 -7.60
N MET A 135 -2.39 -0.68 -6.76
CA MET A 135 -2.23 -0.53 -5.30
C MET A 135 -1.07 0.42 -4.99
N LYS A 136 0.10 0.21 -5.61
CA LYS A 136 1.26 1.10 -5.41
C LYS A 136 0.91 2.55 -5.70
N ILE A 137 0.27 2.84 -6.83
CA ILE A 137 -0.14 4.20 -7.22
C ILE A 137 -1.09 4.80 -6.16
N GLN A 138 -2.02 4.01 -5.65
CA GLN A 138 -2.96 4.47 -4.62
C GLN A 138 -2.25 4.76 -3.30
N LEU A 139 -1.38 3.85 -2.83
CA LEU A 139 -0.61 4.04 -1.60
C LEU A 139 0.42 5.17 -1.72
N ASP A 140 1.03 5.36 -2.89
CA ASP A 140 1.88 6.53 -3.16
C ASP A 140 1.08 7.84 -3.03
N SER A 141 -0.17 7.85 -3.51
CA SER A 141 -1.06 9.02 -3.37
C SER A 141 -1.38 9.31 -1.90
N THR A 142 -1.64 8.29 -1.07
CA THR A 142 -1.85 8.50 0.39
C THR A 142 -0.60 9.04 1.06
N LEU A 143 0.57 8.52 0.73
CA LEU A 143 1.84 8.98 1.30
C LEU A 143 2.18 10.42 0.90
N ILE A 144 1.89 10.80 -0.35
CA ILE A 144 2.06 12.19 -0.82
C ILE A 144 1.10 13.11 -0.08
N ALA A 145 -0.17 12.73 0.07
CA ALA A 145 -1.16 13.52 0.80
C ALA A 145 -0.74 13.74 2.26
N ALA A 146 -0.27 12.69 2.94
CA ALA A 146 0.29 12.80 4.29
C ALA A 146 1.49 13.76 4.33
N THR A 147 2.43 13.63 3.38
CA THR A 147 3.61 14.50 3.31
C THR A 147 3.22 15.96 3.16
N VAL A 148 2.29 16.26 2.26
CA VAL A 148 1.79 17.64 2.04
C VAL A 148 1.09 18.17 3.28
N PHE A 149 0.27 17.36 3.93
CA PHE A 149 -0.46 17.72 5.15
C PHE A 149 0.49 18.07 6.29
N TYR A 150 1.44 17.17 6.61
CA TYR A 150 2.37 17.34 7.71
C TYR A 150 3.52 18.30 7.42
N SER A 151 3.75 18.69 6.17
CA SER A 151 4.69 19.78 5.84
C SER A 151 4.20 21.17 6.28
N LYS A 152 2.89 21.32 6.52
CA LYS A 152 2.30 22.55 7.03
C LYS A 152 2.33 22.54 8.56
N ARG A 153 3.17 23.40 9.15
CA ARG A 153 3.37 23.48 10.62
C ARG A 153 2.08 23.74 11.41
N GLU A 154 1.11 24.40 10.79
CA GLU A 154 -0.19 24.71 11.39
C GLU A 154 -1.03 23.43 11.67
N ASN A 155 -0.93 22.42 10.81
CA ASN A 155 -1.67 21.17 10.95
C ASN A 155 -1.17 20.29 12.10
N ILE A 156 0.08 20.49 12.54
CA ILE A 156 0.72 19.71 13.63
C ILE A 156 0.37 20.30 15.00
N LYS A 157 0.16 21.62 15.09
CA LYS A 157 -0.13 22.32 16.36
C LYS A 157 -1.52 22.00 16.94
N ILE A 158 -2.44 21.48 16.14
CA ILE A 158 -3.80 21.18 16.58
C ILE A 158 -3.81 20.01 17.59
N ASP A 159 -2.76 19.18 17.60
CA ASP A 159 -2.69 17.94 18.38
C ASP A 159 -2.07 18.10 19.78
N THR A 160 -1.45 19.23 20.09
CA THR A 160 -0.79 19.46 21.39
C THR A 160 -1.65 20.23 22.40
N ALA A 161 -2.89 20.61 22.02
CA ALA A 161 -3.78 21.43 22.84
C ALA A 161 -4.96 20.65 23.45
N GLN A 162 -4.89 19.30 23.50
CA GLN A 162 -5.86 18.46 24.21
C GLN A 162 -5.22 17.68 25.33
#